data_a6fb350fc155b6d415585f99d30a2464
#
_entry.id   a6fb350fc155b6d415585f99d30a2464
#
_cell.length_a   1.000
_cell.length_b   1.000
_cell.length_c   1.000
_cell.angle_alpha   90.00
_cell.angle_beta   90.00
_cell.angle_gamma   90.00
#
_symmetry.space_group_name_H-M   'P 1'
#
loop_
_entity.id
_entity.type
_entity.pdbx_description
1 polymer ?
#
loop_
_entity_poly.entity_id
_entity_poly.type
_entity_poly.pdbx_seq_one_letter_code
_entity_poly.pdbx_strand_id
1 'polypeptide(L)'
;MILPSGARIERLPAWIKRVTQDLSVSPVYDGRFWNPSTSEKYVFKHRQLPKPTNIRIYEAHVGISTSEPRVGKYTEFTKDTLPRIKDLGYNVIQLMAVMEHPYYACKSLVHESESG
;
A
#
# COMPACT_ATOMS: atom_id res chain seq x y z
N MET A 1 -25.49 8.49 -2.13
CA MET A 1 -26.55 7.50 -1.85
C MET A 1 -27.66 8.17 -1.07
N ILE A 2 -28.92 7.87 -1.38
CA ILE A 2 -30.07 8.39 -0.65
C ILE A 2 -30.62 7.25 0.20
N LEU A 3 -30.77 7.50 1.49
CA LEU A 3 -31.35 6.54 2.43
C LEU A 3 -32.89 6.50 2.33
N PRO A 4 -33.56 5.46 2.83
CA PRO A 4 -35.01 5.40 2.88
C PRO A 4 -35.67 6.57 3.63
N SER A 5 -34.96 7.19 4.56
CA SER A 5 -35.34 8.42 5.28
C SER A 5 -35.28 9.68 4.43
N GLY A 6 -34.80 9.61 3.17
CA GLY A 6 -34.55 10.76 2.31
C GLY A 6 -33.21 11.46 2.58
N ALA A 7 -32.48 11.08 3.61
CA ALA A 7 -31.18 11.67 3.91
C ALA A 7 -30.15 11.30 2.86
N ARG A 8 -29.38 12.30 2.42
CA ARG A 8 -28.27 12.10 1.48
C ARG A 8 -26.98 11.82 2.24
N ILE A 9 -26.34 10.71 1.94
CA ILE A 9 -25.04 10.35 2.49
C ILE A 9 -24.02 10.09 1.38
N GLU A 10 -22.77 10.41 1.64
CA GLU A 10 -21.65 10.11 0.76
C GLU A 10 -21.00 8.79 1.19
N ARG A 11 -20.72 7.95 0.21
CA ARG A 11 -20.04 6.66 0.40
C ARG A 11 -19.19 6.36 -0.81
N LEU A 12 -18.03 5.79 -0.57
CA LEU A 12 -17.22 5.20 -1.64
C LEU A 12 -17.82 3.88 -2.08
N PRO A 13 -17.87 3.59 -3.39
CA PRO A 13 -18.22 2.26 -3.87
C PRO A 13 -17.26 1.20 -3.33
N ALA A 14 -17.78 0.02 -2.96
CA ALA A 14 -16.95 -1.06 -2.40
C ALA A 14 -15.82 -1.51 -3.34
N TRP A 15 -16.00 -1.36 -4.64
CA TRP A 15 -15.04 -1.78 -5.67
C TRP A 15 -14.32 -0.60 -6.34
N ILE A 16 -14.21 0.53 -5.66
CA ILE A 16 -13.42 1.65 -6.18
C ILE A 16 -11.96 1.24 -6.34
N LYS A 17 -11.37 1.56 -7.50
CA LYS A 17 -10.00 1.15 -7.83
C LYS A 17 -8.94 2.18 -7.45
N ARG A 18 -9.35 3.42 -7.27
CA ARG A 18 -8.45 4.50 -6.91
C ARG A 18 -9.11 5.44 -5.91
N VAL A 19 -8.38 5.75 -4.87
CA VAL A 19 -8.73 6.75 -3.88
C VAL A 19 -7.58 7.75 -3.74
N THR A 20 -7.90 8.97 -3.35
CA THR A 20 -6.93 10.00 -2.98
C THR A 20 -7.30 10.55 -1.63
N GLN A 21 -6.31 11.04 -0.89
CA GLN A 21 -6.51 11.71 0.39
C GLN A 21 -5.69 12.98 0.37
N ASP A 22 -6.32 14.09 0.79
CA ASP A 22 -5.63 15.34 1.06
C ASP A 22 -5.84 15.69 2.54
N LEU A 23 -4.84 15.38 3.34
CA LEU A 23 -4.89 15.59 4.80
C LEU A 23 -4.95 17.07 5.19
N SER A 24 -4.60 17.99 4.29
CA SER A 24 -4.76 19.42 4.52
C SER A 24 -6.21 19.89 4.44
N VAL A 25 -7.06 19.11 3.77
CA VAL A 25 -8.49 19.42 3.57
C VAL A 25 -9.36 18.52 4.45
N SER A 26 -9.13 17.21 4.43
CA SER A 26 -9.97 16.24 5.13
C SER A 26 -9.24 14.91 5.33
N PRO A 27 -9.47 14.22 6.45
CA PRO A 27 -8.97 12.86 6.65
C PRO A 27 -9.74 11.80 5.86
N VAL A 28 -10.81 12.19 5.16
CA VAL A 28 -11.66 11.27 4.38
C VAL A 28 -11.07 11.07 2.99
N TYR A 29 -11.12 9.83 2.50
CA TYR A 29 -10.70 9.51 1.14
C TYR A 29 -11.74 9.91 0.11
N ASP A 30 -11.28 10.47 -1.01
CA ASP A 30 -12.06 10.73 -2.21
C ASP A 30 -11.93 9.55 -3.18
N GLY A 31 -13.06 9.03 -3.66
CA GLY A 31 -13.08 8.07 -4.76
C GLY A 31 -12.80 8.77 -6.09
N ARG A 32 -11.79 8.29 -6.82
CA ARG A 32 -11.44 8.82 -8.15
C ARG A 32 -11.81 7.81 -9.24
N PHE A 33 -12.53 8.27 -10.24
CA PHE A 33 -12.72 7.48 -11.46
C PHE A 33 -11.36 7.32 -12.16
N TRP A 34 -10.97 6.08 -12.37
CA TRP A 34 -9.69 5.75 -12.97
C TRP A 34 -9.89 4.90 -14.23
N ASN A 35 -9.72 5.51 -15.37
CA ASN A 35 -9.74 4.86 -16.67
C ASN A 35 -8.62 5.42 -17.55
N PRO A 36 -7.36 5.03 -17.27
CA PRO A 36 -6.20 5.57 -17.98
C PRO A 36 -6.24 5.18 -19.46
N SER A 37 -5.75 6.06 -20.31
CA SER A 37 -5.46 5.75 -21.70
C SER A 37 -4.43 4.62 -21.80
N THR A 38 -4.30 4.01 -22.98
CA THR A 38 -3.35 2.92 -23.18
C THR A 38 -1.90 3.35 -22.88
N SER A 39 -1.56 4.61 -23.17
CA SER A 39 -0.23 5.17 -22.89
C SER A 39 0.07 5.40 -21.41
N GLU A 40 -0.96 5.57 -20.58
CA GLU A 40 -0.82 5.79 -19.14
C GLU A 40 -0.92 4.49 -18.32
N LYS A 41 -1.31 3.38 -18.97
CA LYS A 41 -1.35 2.08 -18.29
C LYS A 41 0.06 1.63 -17.95
N TYR A 42 0.23 1.16 -16.72
CA TYR A 42 1.49 0.57 -16.30
C TYR A 42 1.79 -0.68 -17.13
N VAL A 43 2.99 -0.74 -17.68
CA VAL A 43 3.51 -1.91 -18.39
C VAL A 43 4.58 -2.55 -17.52
N PHE A 44 4.43 -3.84 -17.23
CA PHE A 44 5.42 -4.59 -16.48
C PHE A 44 6.74 -4.66 -17.24
N LYS A 45 7.82 -4.19 -16.63
CA LYS A 45 9.18 -4.21 -17.21
C LYS A 45 9.78 -5.61 -17.28
N HIS A 46 9.31 -6.50 -16.44
CA HIS A 46 9.80 -7.86 -16.31
C HIS A 46 8.69 -8.85 -16.60
N ARG A 47 9.03 -9.93 -17.28
CA ARG A 47 8.08 -11.04 -17.50
C ARG A 47 7.78 -11.74 -16.17
N GLN A 48 6.63 -12.36 -16.10
CA GLN A 48 6.30 -13.27 -15.00
C GLN A 48 7.31 -14.43 -14.97
N LEU A 49 7.92 -14.65 -13.82
CA LEU A 49 8.85 -15.75 -13.61
C LEU A 49 8.10 -17.07 -13.45
N PRO A 50 8.71 -18.21 -13.82
CA PRO A 50 8.15 -19.51 -13.52
C PRO A 50 8.09 -19.73 -12.00
N LYS A 51 7.11 -20.50 -11.55
CA LYS A 51 6.97 -20.86 -10.14
C LYS A 51 8.19 -21.67 -9.68
N PRO A 52 8.85 -21.32 -8.58
CA PRO A 52 9.97 -22.10 -8.02
C PRO A 52 9.52 -23.50 -7.61
N THR A 53 10.39 -24.50 -7.78
CA THR A 53 10.12 -25.88 -7.36
C THR A 53 10.24 -26.06 -5.83
N ASN A 54 11.22 -25.41 -5.22
CA ASN A 54 11.45 -25.41 -3.77
C ASN A 54 11.13 -24.05 -3.21
N ILE A 55 9.90 -23.86 -2.75
CA ILE A 55 9.40 -22.57 -2.29
C ILE A 55 9.86 -22.30 -0.86
N ARG A 56 10.57 -21.19 -0.66
CA ARG A 56 10.90 -20.58 0.62
C ARG A 56 10.34 -19.18 0.66
N ILE A 57 9.28 -18.99 1.43
CA ILE A 57 8.51 -17.74 1.48
C ILE A 57 9.01 -16.91 2.65
N TYR A 58 9.26 -15.63 2.38
CA TYR A 58 9.43 -14.59 3.39
C TYR A 58 8.18 -13.70 3.38
N GLU A 59 7.46 -13.66 4.50
CA GLU A 59 6.34 -12.75 4.67
C GLU A 59 6.85 -11.38 5.14
N ALA A 60 6.41 -10.31 4.48
CA ALA A 60 6.92 -8.97 4.72
C ALA A 60 5.81 -7.92 4.67
N HIS A 61 5.97 -6.89 5.49
CA HIS A 61 5.17 -5.67 5.46
C HIS A 61 6.09 -4.48 5.17
N VAL A 62 5.93 -3.86 4.00
CA VAL A 62 6.81 -2.78 3.54
C VAL A 62 6.83 -1.60 4.51
N GLY A 63 5.67 -1.23 5.05
CA GLY A 63 5.53 -0.07 5.94
C GLY A 63 6.35 -0.13 7.22
N ILE A 64 6.66 -1.34 7.72
CA ILE A 64 7.45 -1.54 8.95
C ILE A 64 8.87 -2.05 8.67
N SER A 65 9.32 -2.02 7.42
CA SER A 65 10.63 -2.55 7.02
C SER A 65 11.80 -1.56 7.17
N THR A 66 11.56 -0.40 7.73
CA THR A 66 12.60 0.60 8.04
C THR A 66 12.94 0.60 9.53
N SER A 67 14.19 0.94 9.85
CA SER A 67 14.63 1.17 11.25
C SER A 67 14.27 2.57 11.77
N GLU A 68 13.81 3.45 10.89
CA GLU A 68 13.39 4.80 11.25
C GLU A 68 11.94 4.82 11.77
N PRO A 69 11.56 5.74 12.66
CA PRO A 69 10.22 5.84 13.23
C PRO A 69 9.22 6.46 12.22
N ARG A 70 9.09 5.84 11.05
CA ARG A 70 8.21 6.24 9.97
C ARG A 70 7.76 5.05 9.13
N VAL A 71 6.77 5.26 8.27
CA VAL A 71 6.35 4.24 7.30
C VAL A 71 7.42 4.06 6.21
N GLY A 72 7.87 2.83 6.01
CA GLY A 72 8.83 2.45 4.98
C GLY A 72 8.24 2.58 3.57
N LYS A 73 9.11 2.86 2.60
CA LYS A 73 8.75 3.01 1.19
C LYS A 73 9.09 1.75 0.39
N TYR A 74 8.34 1.46 -0.65
CA TYR A 74 8.63 0.35 -1.58
C TYR A 74 10.02 0.45 -2.21
N THR A 75 10.48 1.67 -2.53
CA THR A 75 11.82 1.90 -3.09
C THR A 75 12.94 1.51 -2.12
N GLU A 76 12.79 1.81 -0.83
CA GLU A 76 13.72 1.44 0.24
C GLU A 76 13.69 -0.06 0.49
N PHE A 77 12.50 -0.63 0.59
CA PHE A 77 12.32 -2.07 0.72
C PHE A 77 13.03 -2.83 -0.41
N THR A 78 12.86 -2.37 -1.66
CA THR A 78 13.49 -2.97 -2.83
C THR A 78 15.00 -2.86 -2.79
N LYS A 79 15.53 -1.71 -2.35
CA LYS A 79 16.97 -1.45 -2.34
C LYS A 79 17.69 -2.14 -1.17
N ASP A 80 17.09 -2.10 0.01
CA ASP A 80 17.79 -2.43 1.25
C ASP A 80 17.35 -3.79 1.83
N THR A 81 16.07 -4.12 1.75
CA THR A 81 15.49 -5.31 2.38
C THR A 81 15.48 -6.53 1.46
N LEU A 82 15.09 -6.37 0.19
CA LEU A 82 15.03 -7.48 -0.76
C LEU A 82 16.37 -8.21 -0.95
N PRO A 83 17.52 -7.53 -1.09
CA PRO A 83 18.82 -8.23 -1.20
C PRO A 83 19.09 -9.11 0.02
N ARG A 84 18.83 -8.63 1.23
CA ARG A 84 19.02 -9.40 2.47
C ARG A 84 18.15 -10.64 2.52
N ILE A 85 16.86 -10.52 2.13
CA ILE A 85 15.94 -11.66 2.07
C ILE A 85 16.46 -12.72 1.08
N LYS A 86 16.95 -12.28 -0.08
CA LYS A 86 17.57 -13.14 -1.09
C LYS A 86 18.82 -13.85 -0.55
N ASP A 87 19.72 -13.12 0.11
CA ASP A 87 20.98 -13.66 0.67
C ASP A 87 20.72 -14.69 1.76
N LEU A 88 19.61 -14.54 2.50
CA LEU A 88 19.11 -15.53 3.46
C LEU A 88 18.53 -16.79 2.78
N GLY A 89 18.46 -16.81 1.46
CA GLY A 89 18.03 -17.96 0.66
C GLY A 89 16.53 -18.06 0.41
N TYR A 90 15.74 -17.05 0.73
CA TYR A 90 14.33 -16.99 0.33
C TYR A 90 14.20 -16.70 -1.16
N ASN A 91 13.20 -17.29 -1.81
CA ASN A 91 12.97 -17.14 -3.24
C ASN A 91 11.55 -16.69 -3.60
N VAL A 92 10.69 -16.50 -2.60
CA VAL A 92 9.34 -15.95 -2.73
C VAL A 92 9.12 -14.95 -1.61
N ILE A 93 8.44 -13.85 -1.91
CA ILE A 93 8.02 -12.86 -0.92
C ILE A 93 6.50 -12.77 -0.94
N GLN A 94 5.91 -12.86 0.23
CA GLN A 94 4.49 -12.61 0.47
C GLN A 94 4.35 -11.23 1.10
N LEU A 95 3.87 -10.27 0.34
CA LEU A 95 3.65 -8.91 0.85
C LEU A 95 2.29 -8.79 1.51
N MET A 96 2.28 -8.20 2.71
CA MET A 96 1.08 -7.83 3.46
C MET A 96 0.67 -6.40 3.15
N ALA A 97 -0.63 -6.08 3.35
CA ALA A 97 -1.18 -4.73 3.31
C ALA A 97 -0.77 -3.92 2.08
N VAL A 98 -0.81 -4.54 0.88
CA VAL A 98 -0.41 -3.90 -0.38
C VAL A 98 -1.46 -2.93 -0.93
N MET A 99 -2.73 -3.07 -0.51
CA MET A 99 -3.80 -2.17 -0.93
C MET A 99 -3.88 -0.97 -0.01
N GLU A 100 -4.24 0.18 -0.57
CA GLU A 100 -4.52 1.39 0.21
C GLU A 100 -5.66 1.13 1.21
N HIS A 101 -5.46 1.52 2.47
CA HIS A 101 -6.41 1.32 3.55
C HIS A 101 -6.31 2.45 4.58
N PRO A 102 -7.42 2.81 5.26
CA PRO A 102 -7.45 3.92 6.21
C PRO A 102 -6.93 3.57 7.61
N TYR A 103 -6.40 2.38 7.82
CA TYR A 103 -5.89 1.97 9.12
C TYR A 103 -4.46 2.47 9.33
N TYR A 104 -4.32 3.47 10.19
CA TYR A 104 -3.05 4.16 10.43
C TYR A 104 -2.29 3.67 11.67
N ALA A 105 -2.62 2.52 12.22
CA ALA A 105 -1.90 1.99 13.38
C ALA A 105 -0.39 1.84 13.14
N CYS A 106 0.04 1.69 11.88
CA CYS A 106 1.45 1.73 11.50
C CYS A 106 2.04 3.16 11.46
N LYS A 107 1.19 4.20 11.52
CA LYS A 107 1.60 5.61 11.53
C LYS A 107 1.61 6.21 12.93
N SER A 108 1.03 5.57 13.95
CA SER A 108 0.92 6.09 15.31
C SER A 108 2.27 6.21 16.03
N LEU A 109 3.34 5.64 15.48
CA LEU A 109 4.70 5.83 16.00
C LEU A 109 5.34 7.18 15.58
N VAL A 110 4.68 7.95 14.71
CA VAL A 110 5.26 9.20 14.18
C VAL A 110 4.75 10.45 14.89
N HIS A 111 3.66 10.37 15.66
CA HIS A 111 2.99 11.56 16.23
C HIS A 111 3.31 11.86 17.69
N GLU A 112 4.13 11.06 18.38
CA GLU A 112 4.45 11.31 19.80
C GLU A 112 5.73 12.13 20.06
N SER A 113 6.42 12.62 19.00
CA SER A 113 7.68 13.36 19.18
C SER A 113 7.61 14.88 18.93
N GLU A 114 6.44 15.48 18.73
CA GLU A 114 6.32 16.94 18.51
C GLU A 114 5.52 17.68 19.62
N SER A 115 5.48 17.16 20.84
CA SER A 115 4.99 17.93 22.00
C SER A 115 5.96 17.78 23.16
N GLY A 116 7.05 18.52 23.08
CA GLY A 116 8.02 18.74 24.14
C GLY A 116 8.64 20.10 24.01
#